data_a960fb7ac09e98da47643fd820c4e56b
#
_entry.id   a960fb7ac09e98da47643fd820c4e56b
#
_cell.length_a   1.000
_cell.length_b   1.000
_cell.length_c   1.000
_cell.angle_alpha   90.00
_cell.angle_beta   90.00
_cell.angle_gamma   90.00
#
_symmetry.space_group_name_H-M   'P 1'
#
loop_
_entity.id
_entity.type
_entity.pdbx_description
1 polymer ?
#
loop_
_entity_poly.entity_id
_entity_poly.type
_entity_poly.pdbx_seq_one_letter_code
_entity_poly.pdbx_strand_id
1 'polypeptide(L)'
;IAAEDATFALPEMDHHLPPTLAISAMLHKVPPKRILDLVYTRRVISAAEALSLGILSEVAPRGSLDSAVDETISTMLDRNRAALVGVKEYMNGTLHADAYASARLASNLLASVLSSPRED
;
A
#
# COMPACT_ATOMS: atom_id res chain seq x y z
N ILE A 1 -2.92 -3.69 -6.95
CA ILE A 1 -3.07 -3.85 -8.42
C ILE A 1 -4.52 -3.56 -8.78
N ALA A 2 -4.79 -2.92 -9.91
CA ALA A 2 -6.14 -2.73 -10.45
C ALA A 2 -6.14 -2.89 -11.97
N ALA A 3 -7.29 -3.22 -12.55
CA ALA A 3 -7.45 -3.22 -14.00
C ALA A 3 -7.41 -1.77 -14.54
N GLU A 4 -6.96 -1.58 -15.77
CA GLU A 4 -6.81 -0.24 -16.40
C GLU A 4 -8.12 0.56 -16.51
N ASP A 5 -9.26 -0.14 -16.54
CA ASP A 5 -10.60 0.47 -16.59
C ASP A 5 -11.24 0.65 -15.21
N ALA A 6 -10.53 0.33 -14.12
CA ALA A 6 -11.01 0.57 -12.77
C ALA A 6 -11.06 2.07 -12.46
N THR A 7 -12.04 2.45 -11.64
CA THR A 7 -12.21 3.83 -11.17
C THR A 7 -12.36 3.86 -9.65
N PHE A 8 -12.00 5.00 -9.05
CA PHE A 8 -11.98 5.19 -7.61
C PHE A 8 -12.62 6.53 -7.25
N ALA A 9 -13.35 6.57 -6.14
CA ALA A 9 -13.94 7.79 -5.61
C ALA A 9 -14.08 7.69 -4.08
N LEU A 10 -14.27 8.85 -3.44
CA LEU A 10 -14.60 8.99 -2.02
C LEU A 10 -15.96 9.72 -1.93
N PRO A 11 -17.09 8.99 -2.01
CA PRO A 11 -18.42 9.59 -2.13
C PRO A 11 -19.07 9.94 -0.78
N GLU A 12 -18.41 9.70 0.36
CA GLU A 12 -18.99 9.82 1.69
C GLU A 12 -19.55 11.24 1.97
N MET A 13 -18.93 12.27 1.38
CA MET A 13 -19.41 13.65 1.50
C MET A 13 -20.78 13.89 0.84
N ASP A 14 -21.24 13.02 -0.07
CA ASP A 14 -22.60 13.05 -0.60
C ASP A 14 -23.66 12.74 0.47
N HIS A 15 -23.24 12.04 1.51
CA HIS A 15 -24.04 11.69 2.68
C HIS A 15 -23.72 12.54 3.91
N HIS A 16 -23.02 13.66 3.74
CA HIS A 16 -22.55 14.55 4.82
C HIS A 16 -21.64 13.83 5.86
N LEU A 17 -20.94 12.77 5.43
CA LEU A 17 -20.03 11.99 6.28
C LEU A 17 -18.58 12.29 5.90
N PRO A 18 -17.70 12.57 6.88
CA PRO A 18 -16.27 12.69 6.59
C PRO A 18 -15.65 11.30 6.41
N PRO A 19 -14.93 11.02 5.30
CA PRO A 19 -14.31 9.72 5.04
C PRO A 19 -13.01 9.51 5.86
N THR A 20 -13.10 9.65 7.19
CA THR A 20 -11.92 9.68 8.07
C THR A 20 -11.10 8.40 8.06
N LEU A 21 -11.75 7.23 7.91
CA LEU A 21 -11.06 5.94 7.79
C LEU A 21 -10.27 5.85 6.50
N ALA A 22 -10.87 6.25 5.37
CA ALA A 22 -10.19 6.28 4.08
C ALA A 22 -9.02 7.28 4.08
N ILE A 23 -9.24 8.49 4.65
CA ILE A 23 -8.18 9.49 4.82
C ILE A 23 -7.02 8.90 5.63
N SER A 24 -7.30 8.27 6.77
CA SER A 24 -6.27 7.67 7.64
C SER A 24 -5.43 6.62 6.91
N ALA A 25 -6.05 5.81 6.05
CA ALA A 25 -5.35 4.80 5.25
C ALA A 25 -4.46 5.41 4.15
N MET A 26 -4.74 6.64 3.72
CA MET A 26 -4.04 7.32 2.63
C MET A 26 -2.97 8.31 3.09
N LEU A 27 -3.03 8.83 4.33
CA LEU A 27 -2.18 9.94 4.81
C LEU A 27 -0.67 9.74 4.63
N HIS A 28 -0.20 8.49 4.65
CA HIS A 28 1.22 8.16 4.48
C HIS A 28 1.59 7.69 3.07
N LYS A 29 0.63 7.69 2.15
CA LYS A 29 0.81 7.17 0.79
C LYS A 29 0.54 8.25 -0.26
N VAL A 30 -0.40 9.14 0.02
CA VAL A 30 -0.88 10.16 -0.91
C VAL A 30 -0.61 11.54 -0.31
N PRO A 31 -0.12 12.51 -1.09
CA PRO A 31 0.07 13.88 -0.60
C PRO A 31 -1.24 14.46 -0.02
N PRO A 32 -1.22 15.09 1.17
CA PRO A 32 -2.43 15.55 1.86
C PRO A 32 -3.33 16.45 1.00
N LYS A 33 -2.77 17.33 0.18
CA LYS A 33 -3.55 18.19 -0.73
C LYS A 33 -4.34 17.39 -1.77
N ARG A 34 -3.82 16.24 -2.21
CA ARG A 34 -4.52 15.36 -3.15
C ARG A 34 -5.65 14.61 -2.47
N ILE A 35 -5.47 14.22 -1.20
CA ILE A 35 -6.54 13.61 -0.41
C ILE A 35 -7.69 14.62 -0.26
N LEU A 36 -7.40 15.88 0.13
CA LEU A 36 -8.41 16.91 0.26
C LEU A 36 -9.14 17.20 -1.06
N ASP A 37 -8.42 17.25 -2.18
CA ASP A 37 -9.01 17.40 -3.50
C ASP A 37 -10.02 16.28 -3.80
N LEU A 38 -9.64 15.02 -3.61
CA LEU A 38 -10.52 13.87 -3.84
C LEU A 38 -11.76 13.90 -2.93
N VAL A 39 -11.58 14.23 -1.65
CA VAL A 39 -12.67 14.28 -0.67
C VAL A 39 -13.65 15.42 -0.99
N TYR A 40 -13.15 16.63 -1.23
CA TYR A 40 -14.01 17.80 -1.41
C TYR A 40 -14.69 17.83 -2.77
N THR A 41 -13.98 17.40 -3.81
CA THR A 41 -14.55 17.37 -5.18
C THR A 41 -15.36 16.12 -5.46
N ARG A 42 -15.16 15.04 -4.71
CA ARG A 42 -15.82 13.72 -4.89
C ARG A 42 -15.64 13.18 -6.31
N ARG A 43 -14.66 13.71 -7.03
CA ARG A 43 -14.43 13.30 -8.41
C ARG A 43 -13.98 11.85 -8.49
N VAL A 44 -14.39 11.21 -9.56
CA VAL A 44 -13.92 9.88 -9.92
C VAL A 44 -12.55 9.99 -10.57
N ILE A 45 -11.60 9.17 -10.15
CA ILE A 45 -10.27 9.08 -10.75
C ILE A 45 -10.08 7.73 -11.46
N SER A 46 -9.28 7.72 -12.52
CA SER A 46 -8.89 6.51 -13.23
C SER A 46 -7.84 5.68 -12.47
N ALA A 47 -7.65 4.43 -12.89
CA ALA A 47 -6.56 3.58 -12.40
C ALA A 47 -5.18 4.24 -12.64
N ALA A 48 -4.96 4.88 -13.79
CA ALA A 48 -3.72 5.59 -14.09
C ALA A 48 -3.47 6.75 -13.13
N GLU A 49 -4.50 7.54 -12.79
CA GLU A 49 -4.37 8.62 -11.81
C GLU A 49 -4.13 8.05 -10.40
N ALA A 50 -4.87 7.00 -10.00
CA ALA A 50 -4.66 6.34 -8.72
C ALA A 50 -3.24 5.77 -8.56
N LEU A 51 -2.64 5.25 -9.65
CA LEU A 51 -1.24 4.85 -9.69
C LEU A 51 -0.31 6.06 -9.48
N SER A 52 -0.54 7.15 -10.19
CA SER A 52 0.28 8.37 -10.07
C SER A 52 0.22 9.01 -8.69
N LEU A 53 -0.87 8.80 -7.95
CA LEU A 53 -1.07 9.28 -6.59
C LEU A 53 -0.48 8.34 -5.51
N GLY A 54 0.00 7.15 -5.88
CA GLY A 54 0.52 6.16 -4.94
C GLY A 54 -0.57 5.34 -4.22
N ILE A 55 -1.80 5.39 -4.70
CA ILE A 55 -2.91 4.54 -4.21
C ILE A 55 -2.73 3.10 -4.72
N LEU A 56 -2.33 2.96 -5.98
CA LEU A 56 -2.00 1.69 -6.61
C LEU A 56 -0.50 1.52 -6.76
N SER A 57 -0.04 0.27 -6.72
CA SER A 57 1.32 -0.13 -7.05
C SER A 57 1.46 -0.51 -8.53
N GLU A 58 0.36 -0.93 -9.17
CA GLU A 58 0.36 -1.43 -10.54
C GLU A 58 -1.02 -1.28 -11.18
N VAL A 59 -1.03 -1.11 -12.51
CA VAL A 59 -2.23 -1.17 -13.35
C VAL A 59 -2.05 -2.26 -14.38
N ALA A 60 -2.91 -3.27 -14.33
CA ALA A 60 -2.94 -4.38 -15.29
C ALA A 60 -3.81 -4.03 -16.50
N PRO A 61 -3.43 -4.46 -17.73
CA PRO A 61 -4.28 -4.35 -18.91
C PRO A 61 -5.65 -4.98 -18.70
N ARG A 62 -6.65 -4.52 -19.46
CA ARG A 62 -8.01 -5.08 -19.39
C ARG A 62 -8.00 -6.60 -19.57
N GLY A 63 -8.66 -7.31 -18.68
CA GLY A 63 -8.75 -8.77 -18.69
C GLY A 63 -7.51 -9.51 -18.19
N SER A 64 -6.47 -8.80 -17.74
CA SER A 64 -5.22 -9.39 -17.24
C SER A 64 -5.02 -9.23 -15.74
N LEU A 65 -6.04 -8.76 -15.00
CA LEU A 65 -5.90 -8.51 -13.56
C LEU A 65 -5.52 -9.78 -12.79
N ASP A 66 -6.21 -10.89 -13.04
CA ASP A 66 -5.95 -12.15 -12.32
C ASP A 66 -4.52 -12.65 -12.60
N SER A 67 -4.07 -12.62 -13.87
CA SER A 67 -2.71 -13.03 -14.21
C SER A 67 -1.63 -12.13 -13.59
N ALA A 68 -1.85 -10.81 -13.52
CA ALA A 68 -0.93 -9.88 -12.87
C ALA A 68 -0.87 -10.12 -11.35
N VAL A 69 -2.00 -10.44 -10.74
CA VAL A 69 -2.06 -10.82 -9.31
C VAL A 69 -1.33 -12.12 -9.06
N ASP A 70 -1.57 -13.16 -9.88
CA ASP A 70 -0.92 -14.47 -9.76
C ASP A 70 0.60 -14.39 -9.94
N GLU A 71 1.07 -13.57 -10.89
CA GLU A 71 2.50 -13.33 -11.08
C GLU A 71 3.12 -12.64 -9.86
N THR A 72 2.46 -11.62 -9.32
CA THR A 72 2.91 -10.94 -8.11
C THR A 72 2.96 -11.88 -6.92
N ILE A 73 1.92 -12.70 -6.71
CA ILE A 73 1.86 -13.69 -5.63
C ILE A 73 2.98 -14.73 -5.80
N SER A 74 3.17 -15.26 -7.01
CA SER A 74 4.22 -16.23 -7.31
C SER A 74 5.61 -15.67 -6.99
N THR A 75 5.87 -14.41 -7.35
CA THR A 75 7.11 -13.70 -7.02
C THR A 75 7.30 -13.57 -5.52
N MET A 76 6.23 -13.34 -4.75
CA MET A 76 6.29 -13.27 -3.30
C MET A 76 6.53 -14.65 -2.66
N LEU A 77 5.86 -15.68 -3.13
CA LEU A 77 5.98 -17.05 -2.61
C LEU A 77 7.38 -17.64 -2.80
N ASP A 78 8.12 -17.17 -3.82
CA ASP A 78 9.53 -17.53 -4.05
C ASP A 78 10.49 -16.85 -3.03
N ARG A 79 9.99 -16.04 -2.11
CA ARG A 79 10.79 -15.33 -1.10
C ARG A 79 10.68 -15.98 0.27
N ASN A 80 11.74 -15.82 1.05
CA ASN A 80 11.73 -16.27 2.45
C ASN A 80 10.59 -15.59 3.22
N ARG A 81 9.71 -16.40 3.84
CA ARG A 81 8.54 -15.93 4.57
C ARG A 81 8.90 -14.99 5.72
N ALA A 82 9.96 -15.29 6.48
CA ALA A 82 10.39 -14.45 7.60
C ALA A 82 10.85 -13.07 7.11
N ALA A 83 11.52 -13.00 5.94
CA ALA A 83 11.91 -11.73 5.34
C ALA A 83 10.69 -10.90 4.90
N LEU A 84 9.67 -11.52 4.27
CA LEU A 84 8.43 -10.84 3.89
C LEU A 84 7.69 -10.26 5.10
N VAL A 85 7.56 -11.05 6.16
CA VAL A 85 6.95 -10.61 7.43
C VAL A 85 7.75 -9.46 8.03
N GLY A 86 9.07 -9.59 8.10
CA GLY A 86 9.96 -8.54 8.65
C GLY A 86 9.86 -7.21 7.89
N VAL A 87 9.77 -7.23 6.56
CA VAL A 87 9.54 -6.01 5.76
C VAL A 87 8.22 -5.35 6.13
N LYS A 88 7.15 -6.13 6.24
CA LYS A 88 5.82 -5.59 6.58
C LYS A 88 5.76 -5.03 8.01
N GLU A 89 6.36 -5.71 8.96
CA GLU A 89 6.47 -5.24 10.35
C GLU A 89 7.30 -3.94 10.42
N TYR A 90 8.42 -3.87 9.71
CA TYR A 90 9.23 -2.67 9.65
C TYR A 90 8.43 -1.48 9.09
N MET A 91 7.81 -1.65 7.92
CA MET A 91 7.02 -0.59 7.30
C MET A 91 5.91 -0.09 8.20
N ASN A 92 5.17 -0.99 8.87
CA ASN A 92 4.10 -0.61 9.79
C ASN A 92 4.63 0.04 11.07
N GLY A 93 5.73 -0.45 11.62
CA GLY A 93 6.32 0.04 12.87
C GLY A 93 7.02 1.39 12.75
N THR A 94 7.43 1.79 11.54
CA THR A 94 8.18 3.04 11.31
C THR A 94 7.32 4.21 10.85
N LEU A 95 6.05 4.01 10.57
CA LEU A 95 5.16 5.08 10.05
C LEU A 95 5.12 6.34 10.94
N HIS A 96 5.34 6.19 12.26
CA HIS A 96 5.33 7.29 13.24
C HIS A 96 6.57 7.31 14.14
N ALA A 97 7.57 6.47 13.82
CA ALA A 97 8.78 6.35 14.62
C ALA A 97 9.81 7.40 14.24
N ASP A 98 10.60 7.85 15.21
CA ASP A 98 11.80 8.65 14.94
C ASP A 98 12.90 7.80 14.30
N ALA A 99 13.96 8.47 13.82
CA ALA A 99 15.06 7.80 13.12
C ALA A 99 15.78 6.76 14.00
N TYR A 100 15.91 7.00 15.30
CA TYR A 100 16.58 6.08 16.21
C TYR A 100 15.73 4.82 16.46
N ALA A 101 14.42 5.00 16.72
CA ALA A 101 13.49 3.89 16.87
C ALA A 101 13.41 3.05 15.60
N SER A 102 13.36 3.70 14.42
CA SER A 102 13.38 3.05 13.11
C SER A 102 14.66 2.22 12.90
N ALA A 103 15.84 2.76 13.24
CA ALA A 103 17.11 2.05 13.10
C ALA A 103 17.20 0.84 14.05
N ARG A 104 16.68 0.96 15.27
CA ARG A 104 16.61 -0.17 16.22
C ARG A 104 15.69 -1.27 15.72
N LEU A 105 14.50 -0.91 15.22
CA LEU A 105 13.56 -1.87 14.67
C LEU A 105 14.18 -2.59 13.45
N ALA A 106 14.83 -1.85 12.55
CA ALA A 106 15.54 -2.42 11.40
C ALA A 106 16.56 -3.47 11.82
N SER A 107 17.43 -3.12 12.80
CA SER A 107 18.49 -4.02 13.29
C SER A 107 17.90 -5.29 13.93
N ASN A 108 16.86 -5.14 14.75
CA ASN A 108 16.21 -6.27 15.42
C ASN A 108 15.54 -7.22 14.43
N LEU A 109 14.79 -6.69 13.46
CA LEU A 109 14.12 -7.50 12.44
C LEU A 109 15.12 -8.21 11.54
N LEU A 110 16.20 -7.53 11.12
CA LEU A 110 17.26 -8.15 10.33
C LEU A 110 17.93 -9.30 11.09
N ALA A 111 18.28 -9.11 12.36
CA ALA A 111 18.85 -10.15 13.20
C ALA A 111 17.90 -11.34 13.37
N SER A 112 16.60 -11.07 13.56
CA SER A 112 15.57 -12.11 13.67
C SER A 112 15.46 -12.94 12.38
N VAL A 113 15.43 -12.28 11.21
CA VAL A 113 15.37 -12.97 9.92
C VAL A 113 16.62 -13.80 9.65
N LEU A 114 17.81 -13.27 9.97
CA LEU A 114 19.07 -13.98 9.79
C LEU A 114 19.22 -15.20 10.71
N SER A 115 18.56 -15.20 11.86
CA SER A 115 18.56 -16.32 12.82
C SER A 115 17.42 -17.32 12.59
N SER A 116 16.48 -17.02 11.69
CA SER A 116 15.38 -17.93 11.35
C SER A 116 15.90 -19.10 10.51
N PRO A 117 15.44 -20.35 10.75
CA PRO A 117 15.75 -21.48 9.88
C PRO A 117 15.36 -21.15 8.45
N ARG A 118 16.23 -21.48 7.49
CA ARG A 118 15.86 -21.42 6.08
C ARG A 118 14.95 -22.62 5.81
N GLU A 119 13.73 -22.37 5.41
CA GLU A 119 12.85 -23.40 4.87
C GLU A 119 13.38 -23.68 3.44
N ASP A 120 13.96 -24.86 3.26
CA ASP A 120 14.43 -25.39 1.97
C ASP A 120 13.23 -25.78 1.09
#